data_eb06b1b92de69e03695c60b7776643e8
#
_entry.id   eb06b1b92de69e03695c60b7776643e8
#
_cell.length_a   1.000
_cell.length_b   1.000
_cell.length_c   1.000
_cell.angle_alpha   90.00
_cell.angle_beta   90.00
_cell.angle_gamma   90.00
#
_symmetry.space_group_name_H-M   'P 1'
#
loop_
_entity.id
_entity.type
_entity.pdbx_description
1 polymer ?
#
loop_
_entity_poly.entity_id
_entity_poly.type
_entity_poly.pdbx_seq_one_letter_code
_entity_poly.pdbx_strand_id
1 'polypeptide(L)'
;MMINKFTPTILLILVAFIGASSSILSEQDSLSQGYKEVRHLGSSVSAMLANALDAFARFDVKAAMSTLEEDAQIDLDYKTALRELVTYMMEDPRSISRAINILWVVRSLERIGDHSKNLCEQIVYVVKGKDIRHQ
;
A
#
# COMPACT_ATOMS: atom_id res chain seq x y z
N MET A 1 6.90 11.06 -22.43
CA MET A 1 6.75 12.42 -21.90
C MET A 1 5.82 12.54 -20.69
N MET A 2 4.90 11.62 -20.44
CA MET A 2 4.16 11.53 -19.17
C MET A 2 5.03 11.02 -18.00
N ILE A 3 6.12 10.34 -18.25
CA ILE A 3 7.05 9.75 -17.26
C ILE A 3 7.69 10.80 -16.35
N ASN A 4 7.92 12.02 -16.87
CA ASN A 4 8.65 13.07 -16.15
C ASN A 4 7.86 13.80 -15.05
N LYS A 5 6.52 13.68 -15.02
CA LYS A 5 5.68 14.31 -13.97
C LYS A 5 5.37 13.39 -12.80
N PHE A 6 5.47 12.09 -12.99
CA PHE A 6 5.15 11.09 -11.96
C PHE A 6 6.36 10.63 -11.14
N THR A 7 7.56 10.68 -11.72
CA THR A 7 8.81 10.24 -11.09
C THR A 7 9.11 10.96 -9.76
N PRO A 8 9.03 12.30 -9.67
CA PRO A 8 9.33 12.98 -8.41
C PRO A 8 8.28 12.71 -7.32
N THR A 9 7.01 12.56 -7.70
CA THR A 9 5.93 12.30 -6.74
C THR A 9 6.02 10.88 -6.18
N ILE A 10 6.32 9.90 -7.01
CA ILE A 10 6.53 8.51 -6.59
C ILE A 10 7.77 8.39 -5.71
N LEU A 11 8.85 9.07 -6.07
CA LEU A 11 10.07 9.10 -5.28
C LEU A 11 9.86 9.77 -3.92
N LEU A 12 9.09 10.87 -3.88
CA LEU A 12 8.75 11.57 -2.64
C LEU A 12 7.88 10.71 -1.71
N ILE A 13 6.93 9.96 -2.27
CA ILE A 13 6.09 9.01 -1.54
C ILE A 13 6.93 7.85 -1.00
N LEU A 14 7.87 7.33 -1.79
CA LEU A 14 8.82 6.28 -1.36
C LEU A 14 9.72 6.76 -0.22
N VAL A 15 10.28 7.96 -0.32
CA VAL A 15 11.14 8.54 0.73
C VAL A 15 10.34 8.83 2.00
N ALA A 16 9.13 9.38 1.88
CA ALA A 16 8.24 9.60 3.02
C ALA A 16 7.82 8.28 3.68
N PHE A 17 7.61 7.22 2.89
CA PHE A 17 7.26 5.90 3.39
C PHE A 17 8.43 5.24 4.14
N ILE A 18 9.64 5.32 3.63
CA ILE A 18 10.85 4.81 4.30
C ILE A 18 11.09 5.55 5.62
N GLY A 19 10.93 6.88 5.63
CA GLY A 19 11.05 7.69 6.85
C GLY A 19 9.98 7.38 7.90
N ALA A 20 8.72 7.25 7.50
CA ALA A 20 7.61 6.89 8.38
C ALA A 20 7.75 5.46 8.92
N SER A 21 8.19 4.51 8.10
CA SER A 21 8.42 3.13 8.52
C SER A 21 9.54 3.03 9.56
N SER A 22 10.60 3.81 9.41
CA SER A 22 11.73 3.81 10.36
C SER A 22 11.34 4.37 11.73
N SER A 23 10.52 5.41 11.79
CA SER A 23 10.05 5.98 13.08
C SER A 23 9.04 5.06 13.79
N ILE A 24 8.24 4.30 13.06
CA ILE A 24 7.29 3.35 13.63
C ILE A 24 8.00 2.10 14.17
N LEU A 25 9.06 1.66 13.51
CA LEU A 25 9.87 0.52 13.93
C LEU A 25 10.65 0.79 15.23
N SER A 26 10.95 2.05 15.57
CA SER A 26 11.66 2.41 16.80
C SER A 26 10.76 2.44 18.05
N GLU A 27 9.44 2.48 17.90
CA GLU A 27 8.45 2.39 19.00
C GLU A 27 7.95 0.96 19.27
N GLN A 28 8.66 -0.03 18.80
CA GLN A 28 8.22 -1.41 18.61
C GLN A 28 7.92 -2.20 19.90
N ASP A 29 8.41 -1.79 21.04
CA ASP A 29 8.34 -2.61 22.27
C ASP A 29 6.97 -2.63 22.98
N SER A 30 6.06 -1.72 22.66
CA SER A 30 4.73 -1.67 23.28
C SER A 30 3.57 -2.06 22.35
N LEU A 31 3.85 -2.27 21.07
CA LEU A 31 2.86 -2.46 20.01
C LEU A 31 2.70 -3.92 19.56
N SER A 32 3.39 -4.86 20.20
CA SER A 32 3.66 -6.18 19.63
C SER A 32 2.44 -7.09 19.41
N GLN A 33 1.32 -6.86 20.07
CA GLN A 33 0.15 -7.75 19.95
C GLN A 33 -1.06 -7.16 19.22
N GLY A 34 -1.23 -5.84 19.19
CA GLY A 34 -2.44 -5.20 18.66
C GLY A 34 -2.45 -4.89 17.17
N TYR A 35 -1.33 -5.07 16.42
CA TYR A 35 -1.22 -4.56 15.06
C TYR A 35 -0.71 -5.58 14.04
N LYS A 36 -0.99 -6.84 14.29
CA LYS A 36 -0.60 -7.93 13.39
C LYS A 36 -1.13 -7.72 11.96
N GLU A 37 -2.40 -7.33 11.86
CA GLU A 37 -3.06 -7.10 10.58
C GLU A 37 -2.48 -5.88 9.83
N VAL A 38 -2.10 -4.84 10.57
CA VAL A 38 -1.42 -3.67 9.98
C VAL A 38 -0.05 -4.05 9.42
N ARG A 39 0.71 -4.87 10.12
CA ARG A 39 2.00 -5.37 9.63
C ARG A 39 1.83 -6.27 8.41
N HIS A 40 0.82 -7.13 8.43
CA HIS A 40 0.49 -7.98 7.30
C HIS A 40 0.15 -7.15 6.06
N LEU A 41 -0.74 -6.17 6.22
CA LEU A 41 -1.07 -5.21 5.15
C LEU A 41 0.18 -4.51 4.62
N GLY A 42 1.07 -4.05 5.49
CA GLY A 42 2.33 -3.42 5.11
C GLY A 42 3.21 -4.32 4.25
N SER A 43 3.32 -5.60 4.62
CA SER A 43 4.06 -6.59 3.83
C SER A 43 3.42 -6.83 2.46
N SER A 44 2.11 -6.99 2.41
CA SER A 44 1.36 -7.22 1.17
C SER A 44 1.48 -6.04 0.20
N VAL A 45 1.31 -4.82 0.69
CA VAL A 45 1.44 -3.59 -0.11
C VAL A 45 2.88 -3.39 -0.59
N SER A 46 3.86 -3.67 0.25
CA SER A 46 5.28 -3.58 -0.12
C SER A 46 5.63 -4.56 -1.24
N ALA A 47 5.14 -5.79 -1.16
CA ALA A 47 5.31 -6.79 -2.21
C ALA A 47 4.63 -6.37 -3.52
N MET A 48 3.39 -5.88 -3.45
CA MET A 48 2.66 -5.39 -4.61
C MET A 48 3.39 -4.23 -5.30
N LEU A 49 3.92 -3.27 -4.53
CA LEU A 49 4.70 -2.15 -5.07
C LEU A 49 5.97 -2.65 -5.76
N ALA A 50 6.71 -3.57 -5.14
CA ALA A 50 7.91 -4.16 -5.74
C ALA A 50 7.60 -4.87 -7.06
N ASN A 51 6.52 -5.66 -7.10
CA ASN A 51 6.06 -6.36 -8.30
C ASN A 51 5.64 -5.37 -9.41
N ALA A 52 4.93 -4.30 -9.04
CA ALA A 52 4.52 -3.25 -9.98
C ALA A 52 5.72 -2.51 -10.59
N LEU A 53 6.72 -2.17 -9.76
CA LEU A 53 7.94 -1.51 -10.21
C LEU A 53 8.79 -2.41 -11.12
N ASP A 54 8.89 -3.69 -10.79
CA ASP A 54 9.59 -4.67 -11.63
C ASP A 54 8.89 -4.86 -12.99
N ALA A 55 7.56 -5.00 -12.97
CA ALA A 55 6.76 -5.07 -14.19
C ALA A 55 6.93 -3.79 -15.05
N PHE A 56 6.98 -2.63 -14.42
CA PHE A 56 7.20 -1.35 -15.11
C PHE A 56 8.58 -1.28 -15.75
N ALA A 57 9.63 -1.67 -15.05
CA ALA A 57 10.99 -1.64 -15.55
C ALA A 57 11.17 -2.53 -16.80
N ARG A 58 10.42 -3.61 -16.91
CA ARG A 58 10.47 -4.56 -18.01
C ARG A 58 9.36 -4.42 -19.05
N PHE A 59 8.39 -3.51 -18.83
CA PHE A 59 7.15 -3.42 -19.59
C PHE A 59 6.41 -4.77 -19.70
N ASP A 60 6.46 -5.55 -18.62
CA ASP A 60 5.91 -6.90 -18.56
C ASP A 60 4.42 -6.86 -18.22
N VAL A 61 3.59 -6.97 -19.26
CA VAL A 61 2.11 -6.95 -19.14
C VAL A 61 1.61 -8.15 -18.33
N LYS A 62 2.22 -9.31 -18.47
CA LYS A 62 1.81 -10.51 -17.74
C LYS A 62 2.04 -10.33 -16.23
N ALA A 63 3.21 -9.83 -15.85
CA ALA A 63 3.53 -9.52 -14.46
C ALA A 63 2.60 -8.41 -13.92
N ALA A 64 2.31 -7.37 -14.71
CA ALA A 64 1.37 -6.32 -14.33
C ALA A 64 -0.05 -6.86 -14.09
N MET A 65 -0.55 -7.72 -14.95
CA MET A 65 -1.87 -8.35 -14.78
C MET A 65 -1.92 -9.25 -13.54
N SER A 66 -0.88 -10.05 -13.29
CA SER A 66 -0.78 -10.86 -12.07
C SER A 66 -0.78 -9.99 -10.81
N THR A 67 -0.08 -8.87 -10.82
CA THR A 67 -0.05 -7.92 -9.69
C THR A 67 -1.43 -7.28 -9.47
N LEU A 68 -2.18 -7.00 -10.53
CA LEU A 68 -3.55 -6.47 -10.41
C LEU A 68 -4.51 -7.47 -9.73
N GLU A 69 -4.29 -8.76 -9.90
CA GLU A 69 -5.11 -9.79 -9.23
C GLU A 69 -4.90 -9.80 -7.71
N GLU A 70 -3.74 -9.33 -7.22
CA GLU A 70 -3.45 -9.23 -5.78
C GLU A 70 -4.23 -8.11 -5.08
N ASP A 71 -4.75 -7.13 -5.84
CA ASP A 71 -5.45 -5.94 -5.30
C ASP A 71 -6.66 -6.30 -4.44
N ALA A 72 -7.43 -7.31 -4.84
CA ALA A 72 -8.62 -7.75 -4.10
C ALA A 72 -8.26 -8.28 -2.69
N GLN A 73 -7.13 -8.95 -2.55
CA GLN A 73 -6.65 -9.43 -1.25
C GLN A 73 -6.16 -8.27 -0.38
N ILE A 74 -5.48 -7.30 -0.97
CA ILE A 74 -5.02 -6.09 -0.27
C ILE A 74 -6.19 -5.26 0.24
N ASP A 75 -7.27 -5.12 -0.54
CA ASP A 75 -8.51 -4.48 -0.12
C ASP A 75 -9.14 -5.18 1.10
N LEU A 76 -9.10 -6.51 1.11
CA LEU A 76 -9.61 -7.30 2.24
C LEU A 76 -8.73 -7.10 3.48
N ASP A 77 -7.42 -7.16 3.33
CA ASP A 77 -6.44 -6.94 4.40
C ASP A 77 -6.59 -5.53 4.99
N TYR A 78 -6.80 -4.52 4.14
CA TYR A 78 -7.07 -3.15 4.57
C TYR A 78 -8.34 -3.05 5.44
N LYS A 79 -9.44 -3.64 4.99
CA LYS A 79 -10.70 -3.66 5.75
C LYS A 79 -10.56 -4.38 7.08
N THR A 80 -9.77 -5.45 7.11
CA THR A 80 -9.50 -6.24 8.32
C THR A 80 -8.67 -5.43 9.31
N ALA A 81 -7.59 -4.80 8.86
CA ALA A 81 -6.76 -3.93 9.68
C ALA A 81 -7.54 -2.75 10.26
N LEU A 82 -8.39 -2.12 9.45
CA LEU A 82 -9.25 -1.02 9.89
C LEU A 82 -10.24 -1.46 10.98
N ARG A 83 -10.87 -2.63 10.80
CA ARG A 83 -11.81 -3.20 11.77
C ARG A 83 -11.11 -3.53 13.10
N GLU A 84 -9.91 -4.08 13.05
CA GLU A 84 -9.10 -4.37 14.24
C GLU A 84 -8.78 -3.10 15.02
N LEU A 85 -8.37 -2.02 14.33
CA LEU A 85 -8.10 -0.74 14.96
C LEU A 85 -9.33 -0.14 15.63
N VAL A 86 -10.50 -0.18 14.98
CA VAL A 86 -11.76 0.30 15.54
C VAL A 86 -12.13 -0.51 16.79
N THR A 87 -12.02 -1.83 16.73
CA THR A 87 -12.29 -2.71 17.87
C THR A 87 -11.37 -2.38 19.04
N TYR A 88 -10.08 -2.17 18.78
CA TYR A 88 -9.12 -1.80 19.82
C TYR A 88 -9.45 -0.44 20.48
N MET A 89 -9.87 0.56 19.71
CA MET A 89 -10.32 1.85 20.24
C MET A 89 -11.57 1.71 21.13
N MET A 90 -12.48 0.80 20.80
CA MET A 90 -13.69 0.54 21.58
C MET A 90 -13.38 -0.17 22.89
N GLU A 91 -12.41 -1.07 22.90
CA GLU A 91 -12.02 -1.84 24.08
C GLU A 91 -11.21 -1.01 25.09
N ASP A 92 -10.33 -0.13 24.60
CA ASP A 92 -9.52 0.74 25.46
C ASP A 92 -9.53 2.17 24.93
N PRO A 93 -10.39 3.06 25.49
CA PRO A 93 -10.43 4.46 25.07
C PRO A 93 -9.12 5.24 25.22
N ARG A 94 -8.21 4.78 26.08
CA ARG A 94 -6.89 5.40 26.25
C ARG A 94 -5.97 5.17 25.06
N SER A 95 -6.29 4.17 24.24
CA SER A 95 -5.56 3.83 23.02
C SER A 95 -5.93 4.68 21.80
N ILE A 96 -7.00 5.49 21.87
CA ILE A 96 -7.57 6.20 20.72
C ILE A 96 -6.53 7.07 20.00
N SER A 97 -5.76 7.87 20.72
CA SER A 97 -4.74 8.73 20.10
C SER A 97 -3.69 7.94 19.33
N ARG A 98 -3.26 6.81 19.90
CA ARG A 98 -2.30 5.90 19.27
C ARG A 98 -2.92 5.20 18.05
N ALA A 99 -4.14 4.71 18.18
CA ALA A 99 -4.86 4.05 17.11
C ALA A 99 -5.12 5.00 15.91
N ILE A 100 -5.39 6.28 16.16
CA ILE A 100 -5.52 7.30 15.11
C ILE A 100 -4.21 7.46 14.33
N ASN A 101 -3.06 7.49 14.99
CA ASN A 101 -1.77 7.54 14.31
C ASN A 101 -1.56 6.33 13.39
N ILE A 102 -1.94 5.16 13.86
CA ILE A 102 -1.85 3.93 13.06
C ILE A 102 -2.87 3.93 11.92
N LEU A 103 -4.04 4.51 12.12
CA LEU A 103 -5.03 4.69 11.05
C LEU A 103 -4.45 5.51 9.87
N TRP A 104 -3.66 6.54 10.15
CA TRP A 104 -2.97 7.28 9.09
C TRP A 104 -1.97 6.41 8.32
N VAL A 105 -1.28 5.51 9.01
CA VAL A 105 -0.40 4.52 8.37
C VAL A 105 -1.18 3.59 7.47
N VAL A 106 -2.28 3.03 7.97
CA VAL A 106 -3.16 2.13 7.21
C VAL A 106 -3.70 2.80 5.94
N ARG A 107 -4.14 4.06 6.05
CA ARG A 107 -4.57 4.84 4.88
C ARG A 107 -3.43 5.13 3.90
N SER A 108 -2.23 5.36 4.40
CA SER A 108 -1.07 5.56 3.52
C SER A 108 -0.70 4.29 2.77
N LEU A 109 -0.81 3.14 3.42
CA LEU A 109 -0.60 1.83 2.79
C LEU A 109 -1.64 1.56 1.70
N GLU A 110 -2.91 1.84 1.98
CA GLU A 110 -3.99 1.72 0.97
C GLU A 110 -3.67 2.57 -0.27
N ARG A 111 -3.25 3.82 -0.08
CA ARG A 111 -2.88 4.70 -1.19
C ARG A 111 -1.69 4.19 -1.99
N ILE A 112 -0.71 3.58 -1.35
CA ILE A 112 0.42 2.95 -2.05
C ILE A 112 -0.05 1.76 -2.89
N GLY A 113 -0.96 0.95 -2.37
CA GLY A 113 -1.62 -0.12 -3.11
C GLY A 113 -2.35 0.42 -4.35
N ASP A 114 -3.13 1.48 -4.21
CA ASP A 114 -3.82 2.14 -5.33
C ASP A 114 -2.85 2.68 -6.40
N HIS A 115 -1.75 3.30 -5.98
CA HIS A 115 -0.72 3.75 -6.92
C HIS A 115 -0.03 2.59 -7.64
N SER A 116 0.23 1.50 -6.95
CA SER A 116 0.79 0.27 -7.55
C SER A 116 -0.16 -0.32 -8.60
N LYS A 117 -1.46 -0.35 -8.30
CA LYS A 117 -2.52 -0.72 -9.24
C LYS A 117 -2.51 0.19 -10.48
N ASN A 118 -2.55 1.50 -10.27
CA ASN A 118 -2.52 2.47 -11.36
C ASN A 118 -1.29 2.30 -12.26
N LEU A 119 -0.14 2.01 -11.67
CA LEU A 119 1.09 1.75 -12.42
C LEU A 119 0.95 0.51 -13.31
N CYS A 120 0.39 -0.59 -12.79
CA CYS A 120 0.13 -1.80 -13.56
C CYS A 120 -0.88 -1.57 -14.70
N GLU A 121 -1.95 -0.83 -14.45
CA GLU A 121 -2.93 -0.44 -15.47
C GLU A 121 -2.29 0.37 -16.59
N GLN A 122 -1.38 1.29 -16.26
CA GLN A 122 -0.65 2.07 -17.25
C GLN A 122 0.31 1.24 -18.08
N ILE A 123 0.97 0.23 -17.50
CA ILE A 123 1.80 -0.71 -18.27
C ILE A 123 0.98 -1.40 -19.34
N VAL A 124 -0.19 -1.92 -18.96
CA VAL A 124 -1.10 -2.58 -19.90
C VAL A 124 -1.57 -1.61 -20.99
N TYR A 125 -1.91 -0.38 -20.61
CA TYR A 125 -2.32 0.65 -21.56
C TYR A 125 -1.22 0.99 -22.56
N VAL A 126 0.01 1.23 -22.09
CA VAL A 126 1.14 1.60 -22.95
C VAL A 126 1.51 0.49 -23.91
N VAL A 127 1.49 -0.76 -23.47
CA VAL A 127 1.93 -1.91 -24.29
C VAL A 127 0.83 -2.41 -25.22
N LYS A 128 -0.41 -2.49 -24.72
CA LYS A 128 -1.54 -3.05 -25.48
C LYS A 128 -2.44 -2.01 -26.14
N GLY A 129 -2.28 -0.74 -25.80
CA GLY A 129 -3.18 0.34 -26.25
C GLY A 129 -4.62 0.18 -25.73
N LYS A 130 -4.83 -0.58 -24.64
CA LYS A 130 -6.15 -0.91 -24.11
C LYS A 130 -6.29 -0.43 -22.66
N ASP A 131 -7.31 0.40 -22.41
CA ASP A 131 -7.66 0.84 -21.07
C ASP A 131 -8.46 -0.26 -20.35
N ILE A 132 -7.93 -0.74 -19.22
CA ILE A 132 -8.52 -1.80 -18.40
C ILE A 132 -9.09 -1.29 -17.07
N ARG A 133 -9.05 0.02 -16.81
CA ARG A 133 -9.47 0.61 -15.53
C ARG A 133 -10.95 0.49 -15.22
N HIS A 134 -11.76 0.19 -16.22
CA HIS A 134 -13.22 0.16 -16.13
C HIS A 134 -13.84 -1.17 -16.59
N GLN A 135 -13.10 -2.24 -16.47
CA GLN A 135 -13.62 -3.59 -16.78
C GLN A 135 -14.06 -4.35 -15.55
#